data_4fab9747633017538ec13ce441a3d47d
#
_entry.id   4fab9747633017538ec13ce441a3d47d
#
_cell.length_a   1.000
_cell.length_b   1.000
_cell.length_c   1.000
_cell.angle_alpha   90.00
_cell.angle_beta   90.00
_cell.angle_gamma   90.00
#
_symmetry.space_group_name_H-M   'P 1'
#
loop_
_entity.id
_entity.type
_entity.pdbx_description
1 polymer ?
#
loop_
_entity_poly.entity_id
_entity_poly.type
_entity_poly.pdbx_seq_one_letter_code
_entity_poly.pdbx_strand_id
1 'polypeptide(L)'
;MTHALRPIHRPAAPLAVRPLSRGMVGRTLFALLAFVAVTLFALPLMAASGTLRLRGDVTARGDTLNLGDLVEGAPAELAARPLFRAPALGAVGTIQARRIVEAAASLGLTGIETGGRVQVSVQRAARRVGPPEIEAALKRTLETGYGLDGKTLSVRLDGEAPVLLAPVDLDGQAVAVDVTYDPRTRRVAGLIVLGERQASLRVVGLALETREVAVLTRSIPRGERVASADLSLERRPRDAVPADVQGAPSLIVGQVAQRSLSAGSVLRSGDVAPPDLVARGDSVAIVFETPGVSLTLRGVANESGRLGASVAVMNAASKKVLQAVVVGPGRVSVGPVPPARPVLQASAVPAPSDLD
;
A
#
# COMPACT_ATOMS: atom_id res chain seq x y z
N MET A 1 -16.36 22.78 -65.47
CA MET A 1 -15.64 23.99 -66.01
C MET A 1 -14.21 23.77 -65.65
N THR A 2 -13.49 23.44 -66.62
CA THR A 2 -12.49 24.12 -67.44
C THR A 2 -11.10 23.92 -66.88
N HIS A 3 -10.39 23.05 -67.59
CA HIS A 3 -9.23 23.32 -68.43
C HIS A 3 -7.92 23.56 -67.67
N ALA A 4 -6.94 22.84 -67.93
CA ALA A 4 -5.99 22.59 -69.01
C ALA A 4 -4.59 23.08 -68.56
N LEU A 5 -3.45 22.62 -68.83
CA LEU A 5 -2.77 22.09 -69.98
C LEU A 5 -1.30 21.74 -69.58
N ARG A 6 -0.73 20.75 -70.26
CA ARG A 6 0.71 20.41 -70.40
C ARG A 6 1.54 21.55 -71.01
N PRO A 7 2.92 21.48 -71.04
CA PRO A 7 3.69 20.56 -71.93
C PRO A 7 5.05 20.10 -71.37
N ILE A 8 5.49 18.89 -71.67
CA ILE A 8 6.44 18.45 -72.72
C ILE A 8 7.80 19.18 -72.78
N HIS A 9 8.87 18.43 -72.45
CA HIS A 9 10.13 18.53 -73.21
C HIS A 9 10.95 17.22 -73.04
N ARG A 10 11.23 16.59 -74.16
CA ARG A 10 12.36 15.72 -74.54
C ARG A 10 13.25 16.53 -75.48
N PRO A 11 14.47 16.09 -75.96
CA PRO A 11 15.30 14.90 -75.72
C PRO A 11 16.82 15.22 -75.65
N ALA A 12 17.63 14.21 -75.40
CA ALA A 12 18.89 13.97 -76.15
C ALA A 12 19.61 12.68 -75.69
N ALA A 13 19.72 11.75 -76.55
CA ALA A 13 20.77 10.73 -76.60
C ALA A 13 21.79 11.22 -77.70
N PRO A 14 22.91 10.56 -77.97
CA PRO A 14 23.56 9.33 -77.50
C PRO A 14 25.08 9.47 -77.34
N LEU A 15 25.75 8.46 -76.82
CA LEU A 15 27.07 8.04 -77.33
C LEU A 15 27.38 6.56 -76.98
N ALA A 16 27.49 5.82 -78.01
CA ALA A 16 27.90 4.44 -78.05
C ALA A 16 29.41 4.29 -77.84
N VAL A 17 29.82 3.33 -77.02
CA VAL A 17 31.17 2.76 -77.05
C VAL A 17 31.06 1.26 -77.06
N ARG A 18 31.68 0.63 -78.04
CA ARG A 18 31.72 -0.76 -78.41
C ARG A 18 32.52 -1.62 -77.45
N PRO A 19 32.28 -2.95 -77.45
CA PRO A 19 32.81 -3.91 -76.48
C PRO A 19 34.21 -4.37 -76.78
N LEU A 20 34.97 -4.65 -75.74
CA LEU A 20 36.16 -5.49 -75.80
C LEU A 20 35.89 -6.83 -75.13
N SER A 21 35.88 -7.85 -76.01
CA SER A 21 35.87 -9.23 -75.64
C SER A 21 37.08 -9.61 -74.78
N ARG A 22 36.80 -10.22 -73.63
CA ARG A 22 37.75 -11.07 -72.96
C ARG A 22 37.02 -12.20 -72.25
N GLY A 23 36.98 -13.31 -73.02
CA GLY A 23 36.57 -14.58 -72.53
C GLY A 23 37.57 -15.20 -71.57
N MET A 24 37.11 -16.22 -70.93
CA MET A 24 37.83 -17.33 -70.33
C MET A 24 38.30 -17.30 -68.89
N VAL A 25 38.02 -16.24 -68.09
CA VAL A 25 38.34 -16.34 -66.67
C VAL A 25 37.06 -16.49 -65.78
N GLY A 26 35.86 -16.21 -66.37
CA GLY A 26 34.58 -16.27 -65.62
C GLY A 26 34.00 -17.69 -65.43
N ARG A 27 34.41 -18.68 -66.20
CA ARG A 27 33.78 -20.04 -66.15
C ARG A 27 34.33 -20.89 -65.00
N THR A 28 35.61 -20.70 -64.61
CA THR A 28 36.20 -21.45 -63.50
C THR A 28 35.82 -20.88 -62.14
N LEU A 29 35.62 -19.57 -62.04
CA LEU A 29 35.15 -18.92 -60.76
C LEU A 29 33.70 -19.26 -60.47
N PHE A 30 32.83 -19.36 -61.46
CA PHE A 30 31.42 -19.72 -61.31
C PHE A 30 31.21 -21.18 -60.92
N ALA A 31 32.06 -22.10 -61.43
CA ALA A 31 32.02 -23.49 -61.00
C ALA A 31 32.51 -23.72 -59.57
N LEU A 32 33.49 -22.94 -59.09
CA LEU A 32 33.98 -23.03 -57.74
C LEU A 32 32.96 -22.42 -56.71
N LEU A 33 32.29 -21.36 -57.10
CA LEU A 33 31.26 -20.73 -56.24
C LEU A 33 29.99 -21.60 -56.16
N ALA A 34 29.62 -22.29 -57.23
CA ALA A 34 28.50 -23.24 -57.23
C ALA A 34 28.80 -24.49 -56.40
N PHE A 35 30.06 -24.96 -56.38
CA PHE A 35 30.47 -26.13 -55.61
C PHE A 35 30.55 -25.80 -54.12
N VAL A 36 30.98 -24.59 -53.74
CA VAL A 36 30.95 -24.10 -52.31
C VAL A 36 29.52 -23.86 -51.85
N ALA A 37 28.61 -23.37 -52.70
CA ALA A 37 27.21 -23.17 -52.35
C ALA A 37 26.45 -24.49 -52.12
N VAL A 38 26.75 -25.53 -52.88
CA VAL A 38 26.14 -26.87 -52.75
C VAL A 38 26.67 -27.61 -51.51
N THR A 39 27.95 -27.41 -51.13
CA THR A 39 28.52 -28.02 -49.94
C THR A 39 28.08 -27.29 -48.65
N LEU A 40 27.72 -26.00 -48.73
CA LEU A 40 27.18 -25.27 -47.57
C LEU A 40 25.71 -25.61 -47.30
N PHE A 41 24.97 -26.16 -48.27
CA PHE A 41 23.56 -26.52 -48.11
C PHE A 41 23.35 -27.98 -47.66
N ALA A 42 24.43 -28.77 -47.54
CA ALA A 42 24.41 -30.14 -47.03
C ALA A 42 25.02 -30.27 -45.64
N LEU A 43 24.97 -29.19 -44.81
CA LEU A 43 25.08 -29.37 -43.37
C LEU A 43 23.80 -30.10 -42.93
N PRO A 44 23.89 -31.38 -42.48
CA PRO A 44 22.76 -31.99 -41.84
C PRO A 44 22.43 -31.07 -40.67
N LEU A 45 21.21 -30.56 -40.65
CA LEU A 45 20.63 -30.01 -39.45
C LEU A 45 20.70 -31.16 -38.44
N MET A 46 21.82 -31.25 -37.72
CA MET A 46 21.93 -32.07 -36.54
C MET A 46 20.87 -31.49 -35.60
N ALA A 47 19.65 -32.00 -35.72
CA ALA A 47 18.68 -31.91 -34.65
C ALA A 47 19.45 -32.38 -33.43
N ALA A 48 19.76 -31.47 -32.54
CA ALA A 48 20.34 -31.79 -31.25
C ALA A 48 19.38 -32.80 -30.63
N SER A 49 19.73 -34.07 -30.75
CA SER A 49 19.02 -35.18 -30.08
C SER A 49 19.35 -35.03 -28.61
N GLY A 50 18.76 -34.00 -28.00
CA GLY A 50 18.80 -33.84 -26.57
C GLY A 50 18.23 -35.11 -25.96
N THR A 51 18.96 -35.72 -25.04
CA THR A 51 18.43 -36.86 -24.28
C THR A 51 17.12 -36.45 -23.66
N LEU A 52 16.03 -37.17 -23.96
CA LEU A 52 14.74 -36.95 -23.38
C LEU A 52 14.80 -37.33 -21.91
N ARG A 53 14.59 -36.41 -21.02
CA ARG A 53 14.65 -36.63 -19.57
C ARG A 53 13.38 -36.21 -18.90
N LEU A 54 12.90 -37.04 -17.96
CA LEU A 54 11.75 -36.71 -17.14
C LEU A 54 12.13 -35.62 -16.15
N ARG A 55 11.37 -34.52 -16.16
CA ARG A 55 11.53 -33.43 -15.17
C ARG A 55 11.16 -33.94 -13.77
N GLY A 56 11.70 -33.30 -12.74
CA GLY A 56 11.38 -33.56 -11.34
C GLY A 56 10.09 -32.91 -10.92
N ASP A 57 10.19 -32.01 -9.94
CA ASP A 57 9.03 -31.25 -9.48
C ASP A 57 8.68 -30.19 -10.54
N VAL A 58 7.40 -30.13 -10.90
CA VAL A 58 6.87 -29.27 -11.96
C VAL A 58 5.87 -28.27 -11.38
N THR A 59 5.99 -27.02 -11.77
CA THR A 59 5.00 -25.99 -11.47
C THR A 59 4.15 -25.70 -12.69
N ALA A 60 2.89 -26.15 -12.66
CA ALA A 60 1.91 -25.87 -13.71
C ALA A 60 1.35 -24.46 -13.56
N ARG A 61 1.34 -23.67 -14.63
CA ARG A 61 0.70 -22.36 -14.69
C ARG A 61 -0.73 -22.39 -15.20
N GLY A 62 -1.01 -23.31 -16.15
CA GLY A 62 -2.32 -23.48 -16.75
C GLY A 62 -3.11 -24.67 -16.23
N ASP A 63 -4.27 -24.92 -16.83
CA ASP A 63 -5.17 -26.04 -16.51
C ASP A 63 -4.66 -27.39 -16.99
N THR A 64 -3.74 -27.38 -17.93
CA THR A 64 -3.15 -28.56 -18.55
C THR A 64 -1.64 -28.57 -18.39
N LEU A 65 -1.09 -29.78 -18.29
CA LEU A 65 0.33 -30.05 -18.33
C LEU A 65 0.67 -30.52 -19.73
N ASN A 66 1.56 -29.79 -20.37
CA ASN A 66 2.05 -30.12 -21.70
C ASN A 66 3.27 -31.06 -21.61
N LEU A 67 3.60 -31.68 -22.70
CA LEU A 67 4.77 -32.57 -22.78
C LEU A 67 6.05 -31.86 -22.34
N GLY A 68 6.29 -30.62 -22.79
CA GLY A 68 7.48 -29.83 -22.42
C GLY A 68 7.57 -29.46 -20.97
N ASP A 69 6.44 -29.45 -20.24
CA ASP A 69 6.42 -29.21 -18.80
C ASP A 69 6.97 -30.42 -18.03
N LEU A 70 6.79 -31.65 -18.59
CA LEU A 70 7.12 -32.93 -17.95
C LEU A 70 8.42 -33.55 -18.47
N VAL A 71 8.76 -33.32 -19.74
CA VAL A 71 9.91 -33.93 -20.40
C VAL A 71 10.86 -32.85 -20.95
N GLU A 72 12.08 -32.85 -20.45
CA GLU A 72 13.17 -32.03 -20.95
C GLU A 72 13.72 -32.62 -22.26
N GLY A 73 14.06 -31.75 -23.21
CA GLY A 73 14.55 -32.19 -24.54
C GLY A 73 13.40 -32.56 -25.49
N ALA A 74 12.14 -32.37 -25.12
CA ALA A 74 11.01 -32.60 -26.02
C ALA A 74 11.11 -31.71 -27.29
N PRO A 75 10.83 -32.25 -28.49
CA PRO A 75 10.80 -31.48 -29.72
C PRO A 75 9.81 -30.30 -29.61
N ALA A 76 10.19 -29.12 -30.12
CA ALA A 76 9.39 -27.90 -30.00
C ALA A 76 7.95 -28.07 -30.53
N GLU A 77 7.77 -28.87 -31.59
CA GLU A 77 6.47 -29.16 -32.22
C GLU A 77 5.54 -29.95 -31.30
N LEU A 78 6.11 -30.79 -30.42
CA LEU A 78 5.37 -31.63 -29.50
C LEU A 78 5.32 -31.06 -28.09
N ALA A 79 6.22 -30.14 -27.75
CA ALA A 79 6.34 -29.59 -26.39
C ALA A 79 5.03 -28.95 -25.87
N ALA A 80 4.25 -28.33 -26.76
CA ALA A 80 2.96 -27.72 -26.44
C ALA A 80 1.76 -28.71 -26.40
N ARG A 81 1.99 -30.01 -26.67
CA ARG A 81 0.91 -31.00 -26.65
C ARG A 81 0.45 -31.29 -25.22
N PRO A 82 -0.83 -31.12 -24.92
CA PRO A 82 -1.38 -31.40 -23.59
C PRO A 82 -1.40 -32.90 -23.32
N LEU A 83 -0.90 -33.31 -22.16
CA LEU A 83 -0.87 -34.71 -21.72
C LEU A 83 -1.79 -34.99 -20.55
N PHE A 84 -1.78 -34.11 -19.55
CA PHE A 84 -2.55 -34.32 -18.32
C PHE A 84 -3.26 -33.02 -17.89
N ARG A 85 -4.29 -33.18 -17.08
CA ARG A 85 -4.91 -32.06 -16.39
C ARG A 85 -4.06 -31.70 -15.16
N ALA A 86 -3.84 -30.41 -14.94
CA ALA A 86 -3.18 -29.91 -13.74
C ALA A 86 -4.06 -30.12 -12.49
N PRO A 87 -3.48 -30.18 -11.29
CA PRO A 87 -4.23 -30.18 -10.03
C PRO A 87 -5.12 -28.94 -9.87
N ALA A 88 -5.93 -28.90 -8.82
CA ALA A 88 -6.66 -27.68 -8.44
C ALA A 88 -5.68 -26.54 -8.13
N LEU A 89 -6.15 -25.30 -8.28
CA LEU A 89 -5.35 -24.10 -8.00
C LEU A 89 -4.72 -24.15 -6.60
N GLY A 90 -3.41 -23.94 -6.53
CA GLY A 90 -2.63 -23.99 -5.29
C GLY A 90 -2.39 -25.37 -4.71
N ALA A 91 -2.96 -26.45 -5.32
CA ALA A 91 -2.79 -27.81 -4.85
C ALA A 91 -1.56 -28.48 -5.46
N VAL A 92 -1.10 -29.52 -4.79
CA VAL A 92 -0.05 -30.43 -5.25
C VAL A 92 -0.67 -31.77 -5.62
N GLY A 93 -0.32 -32.28 -6.79
CA GLY A 93 -0.68 -33.63 -7.25
C GLY A 93 0.56 -34.41 -7.62
N THR A 94 0.42 -35.71 -7.86
CA THR A 94 1.51 -36.59 -8.34
C THR A 94 1.07 -37.34 -9.58
N ILE A 95 1.99 -37.52 -10.52
CA ILE A 95 1.79 -38.33 -11.72
C ILE A 95 2.85 -39.42 -11.73
N GLN A 96 2.45 -40.69 -11.91
CA GLN A 96 3.39 -41.78 -12.02
C GLN A 96 4.25 -41.61 -13.28
N ALA A 97 5.57 -41.76 -13.15
CA ALA A 97 6.52 -41.64 -14.25
C ALA A 97 6.17 -42.53 -15.43
N ARG A 98 5.73 -43.77 -15.17
CA ARG A 98 5.26 -44.72 -16.19
C ARG A 98 4.14 -44.12 -17.08
N ARG A 99 3.13 -43.46 -16.45
CA ARG A 99 2.04 -42.84 -17.22
C ARG A 99 2.51 -41.70 -18.12
N ILE A 100 3.55 -40.95 -17.70
CA ILE A 100 4.14 -39.89 -18.54
C ILE A 100 4.87 -40.51 -19.73
N VAL A 101 5.65 -41.55 -19.49
CA VAL A 101 6.37 -42.27 -20.57
C VAL A 101 5.38 -42.90 -21.55
N GLU A 102 4.31 -43.56 -21.08
CA GLU A 102 3.26 -44.12 -21.95
C GLU A 102 2.55 -43.06 -22.78
N ALA A 103 2.20 -41.90 -22.14
CA ALA A 103 1.57 -40.77 -22.85
C ALA A 103 2.51 -40.16 -23.90
N ALA A 104 3.80 -40.04 -23.63
CA ALA A 104 4.79 -39.54 -24.60
C ALA A 104 5.04 -40.54 -25.73
N ALA A 105 5.02 -41.85 -25.44
CA ALA A 105 5.13 -42.89 -26.45
C ALA A 105 3.97 -42.86 -27.46
N SER A 106 2.76 -42.51 -27.05
CA SER A 106 1.62 -42.31 -27.95
C SER A 106 1.84 -41.14 -28.95
N LEU A 107 2.75 -40.22 -28.63
CA LEU A 107 3.17 -39.12 -29.49
C LEU A 107 4.44 -39.48 -30.33
N GLY A 108 4.89 -40.73 -30.29
CA GLY A 108 6.07 -41.22 -31.02
C GLY A 108 7.41 -40.96 -30.29
N LEU A 109 7.39 -40.52 -29.03
CA LEU A 109 8.61 -40.29 -28.27
C LEU A 109 8.96 -41.50 -27.40
N THR A 110 10.12 -42.09 -27.66
CA THR A 110 10.65 -43.24 -26.92
C THR A 110 12.00 -42.91 -26.29
N GLY A 111 12.43 -43.69 -25.32
CA GLY A 111 13.76 -43.50 -24.71
C GLY A 111 13.84 -42.37 -23.70
N ILE A 112 12.73 -42.03 -23.00
CA ILE A 112 12.71 -41.03 -21.94
C ILE A 112 13.42 -41.59 -20.70
N GLU A 113 14.49 -40.95 -20.30
CA GLU A 113 15.21 -41.26 -19.06
C GLU A 113 14.42 -40.78 -17.86
N THR A 114 13.97 -41.69 -16.99
CA THR A 114 13.24 -41.34 -15.77
C THR A 114 14.14 -40.90 -14.62
N GLY A 115 15.46 -41.18 -14.70
CA GLY A 115 16.41 -40.90 -13.64
C GLY A 115 16.10 -41.65 -12.33
N GLY A 116 15.45 -42.82 -12.42
CA GLY A 116 15.02 -43.62 -11.26
C GLY A 116 13.77 -43.10 -10.55
N ARG A 117 13.10 -42.06 -11.11
CA ARG A 117 11.88 -41.51 -10.53
C ARG A 117 10.69 -42.43 -10.74
N VAL A 118 9.92 -42.64 -9.70
CA VAL A 118 8.68 -43.41 -9.74
C VAL A 118 7.49 -42.47 -10.05
N GLN A 119 7.58 -41.22 -9.62
CA GLN A 119 6.54 -40.23 -9.79
C GLN A 119 7.13 -38.82 -9.95
N VAL A 120 6.35 -37.90 -10.51
CA VAL A 120 6.62 -36.48 -10.62
C VAL A 120 5.61 -35.72 -9.78
N SER A 121 6.08 -34.84 -8.92
CA SER A 121 5.23 -33.93 -8.16
C SER A 121 4.87 -32.72 -9.03
N VAL A 122 3.60 -32.37 -9.05
CA VAL A 122 3.08 -31.25 -9.81
C VAL A 122 2.37 -30.29 -8.87
N GLN A 123 2.91 -29.10 -8.70
CA GLN A 123 2.28 -28.01 -7.98
C GLN A 123 1.58 -27.10 -8.97
N ARG A 124 0.31 -26.79 -8.76
CA ARG A 124 -0.35 -25.75 -9.58
C ARG A 124 -0.18 -24.40 -8.93
N ALA A 125 0.47 -23.50 -9.66
CA ALA A 125 0.60 -22.13 -9.25
C ALA A 125 -0.77 -21.44 -9.13
N ALA A 126 -0.94 -20.60 -8.12
CA ALA A 126 -2.15 -19.81 -7.91
C ALA A 126 -1.79 -18.42 -7.38
N ARG A 127 -2.48 -17.41 -7.87
CA ARG A 127 -2.54 -16.10 -7.26
C ARG A 127 -3.47 -16.17 -6.05
N ARG A 128 -3.03 -15.64 -4.92
CA ARG A 128 -3.80 -15.62 -3.68
C ARG A 128 -4.30 -14.20 -3.43
N VAL A 129 -5.60 -14.02 -3.47
CA VAL A 129 -6.27 -12.79 -3.04
C VAL A 129 -6.67 -12.98 -1.59
N GLY A 130 -5.95 -12.33 -0.70
CA GLY A 130 -6.14 -12.46 0.75
C GLY A 130 -7.13 -11.45 1.33
N PRO A 131 -7.39 -11.53 2.66
CA PRO A 131 -8.35 -10.67 3.34
C PRO A 131 -8.15 -9.17 3.11
N PRO A 132 -6.93 -8.61 3.12
CA PRO A 132 -6.76 -7.17 2.90
C PRO A 132 -7.25 -6.70 1.52
N GLU A 133 -7.02 -7.49 0.47
CA GLU A 133 -7.46 -7.15 -0.89
C GLU A 133 -8.99 -7.33 -1.03
N ILE A 134 -9.56 -8.35 -0.37
CA ILE A 134 -11.00 -8.60 -0.31
C ILE A 134 -11.72 -7.46 0.42
N GLU A 135 -11.21 -7.05 1.57
CA GLU A 135 -11.73 -5.93 2.36
C GLU A 135 -11.67 -4.62 1.58
N ALA A 136 -10.56 -4.37 0.89
CA ALA A 136 -10.40 -3.19 0.04
C ALA A 136 -11.39 -3.18 -1.13
N ALA A 137 -11.68 -4.34 -1.73
CA ALA A 137 -12.68 -4.46 -2.79
C ALA A 137 -14.09 -4.15 -2.28
N LEU A 138 -14.48 -4.71 -1.13
CA LEU A 138 -15.77 -4.42 -0.48
C LEU A 138 -15.89 -2.95 -0.11
N LYS A 139 -14.85 -2.36 0.49
CA LYS A 139 -14.84 -0.93 0.86
C LYS A 139 -15.11 -0.03 -0.34
N ARG A 140 -14.40 -0.22 -1.44
CA ARG A 140 -14.62 0.56 -2.67
C ARG A 140 -16.05 0.49 -3.17
N THR A 141 -16.65 -0.70 -3.13
CA THR A 141 -18.05 -0.85 -3.56
C THR A 141 -19.04 -0.23 -2.57
N LEU A 142 -18.75 -0.30 -1.27
CA LEU A 142 -19.57 0.36 -0.25
C LEU A 142 -19.47 1.89 -0.33
N GLU A 143 -18.30 2.43 -0.63
CA GLU A 143 -18.10 3.86 -0.87
C GLU A 143 -18.91 4.35 -2.07
N THR A 144 -18.79 3.67 -3.20
CA THR A 144 -19.44 4.10 -4.45
C THR A 144 -20.93 3.79 -4.51
N GLY A 145 -21.36 2.65 -3.98
CA GLY A 145 -22.74 2.17 -4.09
C GLY A 145 -23.65 2.59 -2.93
N TYR A 146 -23.10 2.82 -1.73
CA TYR A 146 -23.86 3.14 -0.52
C TYR A 146 -23.47 4.49 0.10
N GLY A 147 -22.49 5.19 -0.48
CA GLY A 147 -22.05 6.53 -0.01
C GLY A 147 -21.38 6.53 1.35
N LEU A 148 -20.80 5.40 1.79
CA LEU A 148 -20.09 5.30 3.04
C LEU A 148 -18.69 5.92 2.91
N ASP A 149 -18.21 6.61 3.96
CA ASP A 149 -16.88 7.19 3.95
C ASP A 149 -15.81 6.12 4.18
N GLY A 150 -15.09 5.75 3.13
CA GLY A 150 -14.05 4.72 3.20
C GLY A 150 -12.90 5.02 4.15
N LYS A 151 -12.67 6.29 4.50
CA LYS A 151 -11.62 6.63 5.48
C LYS A 151 -12.00 6.18 6.88
N THR A 152 -13.27 6.20 7.20
CA THR A 152 -13.82 5.80 8.49
C THR A 152 -14.37 4.38 8.49
N LEU A 153 -14.53 3.77 7.30
CA LEU A 153 -15.08 2.43 7.15
C LEU A 153 -14.03 1.34 7.39
N SER A 154 -14.35 0.37 8.22
CA SER A 154 -13.62 -0.88 8.39
C SER A 154 -14.54 -2.05 8.04
N VAL A 155 -14.05 -2.95 7.21
CA VAL A 155 -14.77 -4.20 6.89
C VAL A 155 -14.08 -5.32 7.65
N ARG A 156 -14.86 -6.13 8.34
CA ARG A 156 -14.40 -7.33 9.04
C ARG A 156 -15.11 -8.53 8.46
N LEU A 157 -14.36 -9.44 7.88
CA LEU A 157 -14.89 -10.67 7.29
C LEU A 157 -15.23 -11.70 8.37
N ASP A 158 -16.27 -12.49 8.15
CA ASP A 158 -16.68 -13.57 9.05
C ASP A 158 -15.83 -14.83 8.80
N GLY A 159 -15.60 -15.62 9.87
CA GLY A 159 -14.91 -16.90 9.83
C GLY A 159 -13.38 -16.80 9.75
N GLU A 160 -12.75 -17.90 9.33
CA GLU A 160 -11.32 -17.92 9.01
C GLU A 160 -11.05 -17.00 7.81
N ALA A 161 -9.85 -16.42 7.79
CA ALA A 161 -9.43 -15.48 6.76
C ALA A 161 -9.68 -16.05 5.34
N PRO A 162 -10.70 -15.58 4.61
CA PRO A 162 -11.02 -16.11 3.29
C PRO A 162 -9.92 -15.78 2.29
N VAL A 163 -9.60 -16.75 1.42
CA VAL A 163 -8.62 -16.58 0.36
C VAL A 163 -9.24 -17.02 -0.96
N LEU A 164 -9.27 -16.11 -1.94
CA LEU A 164 -9.62 -16.47 -3.31
C LEU A 164 -8.36 -16.93 -4.04
N LEU A 165 -8.39 -18.15 -4.57
CA LEU A 165 -7.35 -18.67 -5.45
C LEU A 165 -7.74 -18.42 -6.90
N ALA A 166 -6.83 -17.82 -7.66
CA ALA A 166 -7.02 -17.51 -9.06
C ALA A 166 -5.84 -18.02 -9.91
N PRO A 167 -6.03 -18.26 -11.21
CA PRO A 167 -4.92 -18.48 -12.14
C PRO A 167 -3.89 -17.33 -12.07
N VAL A 168 -2.61 -17.65 -12.24
CA VAL A 168 -1.52 -16.67 -12.09
C VAL A 168 -1.45 -15.67 -13.23
N ASP A 169 -2.08 -15.96 -14.35
CA ASP A 169 -2.21 -15.12 -15.53
C ASP A 169 -3.36 -14.10 -15.45
N LEU A 170 -4.20 -14.19 -14.41
CA LEU A 170 -5.24 -13.19 -14.16
C LEU A 170 -4.65 -11.96 -13.47
N ASP A 171 -4.46 -10.93 -14.26
CA ASP A 171 -4.05 -9.62 -13.77
C ASP A 171 -5.22 -8.78 -13.25
N GLY A 172 -4.89 -7.63 -12.64
CA GLY A 172 -5.87 -6.68 -12.14
C GLY A 172 -6.16 -6.83 -10.65
N GLN A 173 -7.05 -5.98 -10.15
CA GLN A 173 -7.48 -5.98 -8.75
C GLN A 173 -8.76 -6.79 -8.59
N ALA A 174 -8.92 -7.40 -7.42
CA ALA A 174 -10.19 -8.02 -7.06
C ALA A 174 -11.28 -6.95 -6.94
N VAL A 175 -12.46 -7.27 -7.46
CA VAL A 175 -13.64 -6.39 -7.44
C VAL A 175 -14.77 -7.09 -6.69
N ALA A 176 -15.50 -6.35 -5.87
CA ALA A 176 -16.70 -6.85 -5.23
C ALA A 176 -17.92 -6.50 -6.10
N VAL A 177 -18.68 -7.53 -6.44
CA VAL A 177 -19.94 -7.42 -7.21
C VAL A 177 -21.08 -8.02 -6.41
N ASP A 178 -22.30 -7.71 -6.79
CA ASP A 178 -23.52 -8.19 -6.13
C ASP A 178 -23.48 -7.93 -4.60
N VAL A 179 -22.94 -6.74 -4.22
CA VAL A 179 -22.78 -6.37 -2.81
C VAL A 179 -24.14 -5.92 -2.25
N THR A 180 -24.49 -6.52 -1.11
CA THR A 180 -25.63 -6.12 -0.29
C THR A 180 -25.15 -5.61 1.04
N TYR A 181 -25.71 -4.50 1.51
CA TYR A 181 -25.40 -3.92 2.81
C TYR A 181 -26.67 -3.59 3.57
N ASP A 182 -26.78 -4.05 4.80
CA ASP A 182 -27.87 -3.71 5.72
C ASP A 182 -27.34 -2.74 6.79
N PRO A 183 -27.78 -1.46 6.77
CA PRO A 183 -27.32 -0.44 7.73
C PRO A 183 -27.71 -0.75 9.18
N ARG A 184 -28.79 -1.52 9.42
CA ARG A 184 -29.28 -1.82 10.78
C ARG A 184 -28.39 -2.86 11.44
N THR A 185 -28.09 -3.92 10.74
CA THR A 185 -27.26 -5.01 11.24
C THR A 185 -25.78 -4.83 10.89
N ARG A 186 -25.46 -3.85 10.05
CA ARG A 186 -24.11 -3.59 9.48
C ARG A 186 -23.54 -4.78 8.73
N ARG A 187 -24.39 -5.72 8.35
CA ARG A 187 -23.98 -6.90 7.58
C ARG A 187 -23.70 -6.50 6.14
N VAL A 188 -22.62 -7.02 5.62
CA VAL A 188 -22.25 -6.91 4.23
C VAL A 188 -22.06 -8.31 3.67
N ALA A 189 -22.59 -8.55 2.47
CA ALA A 189 -22.32 -9.76 1.71
C ALA A 189 -22.02 -9.36 0.26
N GLY A 190 -21.14 -10.10 -0.40
CA GLY A 190 -20.80 -9.83 -1.79
C GLY A 190 -20.03 -10.98 -2.42
N LEU A 191 -19.88 -10.92 -3.73
CA LEU A 191 -19.06 -11.82 -4.51
C LEU A 191 -17.78 -11.09 -4.91
N ILE A 192 -16.64 -11.59 -4.43
CA ILE A 192 -15.33 -11.11 -4.87
C ILE A 192 -14.99 -11.81 -6.17
N VAL A 193 -14.65 -11.06 -7.19
CA VAL A 193 -14.31 -11.58 -8.52
C VAL A 193 -12.96 -11.07 -8.97
N LEU A 194 -12.27 -11.90 -9.76
CA LEU A 194 -11.05 -11.54 -10.46
C LEU A 194 -11.17 -12.03 -11.91
N GLY A 195 -10.78 -11.20 -12.89
CA GLY A 195 -10.78 -11.55 -14.30
C GLY A 195 -12.15 -11.98 -14.82
N GLU A 196 -13.09 -11.06 -15.08
CA GLU A 196 -14.40 -11.32 -15.65
C GLU A 196 -15.15 -12.53 -15.02
N ARG A 197 -15.05 -12.70 -13.71
CA ARG A 197 -15.63 -13.81 -12.93
C ARG A 197 -14.96 -15.18 -13.13
N GLN A 198 -13.78 -15.26 -13.74
CA GLN A 198 -13.04 -16.53 -13.88
C GLN A 198 -12.62 -17.10 -12.53
N ALA A 199 -12.35 -16.23 -11.55
CA ALA A 199 -12.21 -16.63 -10.15
C ALA A 199 -13.20 -15.83 -9.29
N SER A 200 -13.93 -16.49 -8.42
CA SER A 200 -14.91 -15.84 -7.56
C SER A 200 -15.01 -16.49 -6.19
N LEU A 201 -15.30 -15.67 -5.17
CA LEU A 201 -15.49 -16.10 -3.79
C LEU A 201 -16.61 -15.28 -3.15
N ARG A 202 -17.62 -15.95 -2.62
CA ARG A 202 -18.66 -15.28 -1.82
C ARG A 202 -18.14 -15.03 -0.41
N VAL A 203 -18.29 -13.81 0.06
CA VAL A 203 -17.87 -13.37 1.37
C VAL A 203 -19.01 -12.70 2.11
N VAL A 204 -18.96 -12.81 3.43
CA VAL A 204 -19.90 -12.16 4.36
C VAL A 204 -19.07 -11.52 5.47
N GLY A 205 -19.57 -10.43 6.04
CA GLY A 205 -18.87 -9.73 7.11
C GLY A 205 -19.68 -8.59 7.70
N LEU A 206 -18.99 -7.75 8.45
CA LEU A 206 -19.51 -6.53 9.05
C LEU A 206 -18.77 -5.32 8.49
N ALA A 207 -19.53 -4.30 8.10
CA ALA A 207 -19.02 -2.98 7.74
C ALA A 207 -19.24 -2.03 8.92
N LEU A 208 -18.17 -1.62 9.57
CA LEU A 208 -18.19 -0.83 10.81
C LEU A 208 -17.61 0.56 10.55
N GLU A 209 -18.32 1.58 10.97
CA GLU A 209 -17.72 2.92 11.05
C GLU A 209 -16.71 2.94 12.19
N THR A 210 -15.52 3.43 11.93
CA THR A 210 -14.44 3.56 12.89
C THR A 210 -14.13 5.04 13.15
N ARG A 211 -13.62 5.32 14.33
CA ARG A 211 -13.09 6.63 14.70
C ARG A 211 -11.65 6.46 15.19
N GLU A 212 -10.78 7.37 14.80
CA GLU A 212 -9.45 7.46 15.38
C GLU A 212 -9.55 8.05 16.79
N VAL A 213 -8.91 7.38 17.73
CA VAL A 213 -8.85 7.77 19.13
C VAL A 213 -7.42 7.73 19.63
N ALA A 214 -7.08 8.65 20.52
CA ALA A 214 -5.81 8.64 21.21
C ALA A 214 -5.86 7.60 22.33
N VAL A 215 -4.90 6.71 22.36
CA VAL A 215 -4.73 5.64 23.34
C VAL A 215 -3.38 5.80 24.03
N LEU A 216 -3.34 5.59 25.34
CA LEU A 216 -2.10 5.66 26.11
C LEU A 216 -1.21 4.44 25.85
N THR A 217 0.04 4.67 25.54
CA THR A 217 1.07 3.63 25.37
C THR A 217 1.60 3.12 26.71
N ARG A 218 1.53 3.95 27.76
CA ARG A 218 1.93 3.61 29.14
C ARG A 218 0.94 4.17 30.16
N SER A 219 1.05 3.72 31.39
CA SER A 219 0.30 4.30 32.51
C SER A 219 0.87 5.66 32.89
N ILE A 220 -0.03 6.63 33.16
CA ILE A 220 0.32 8.01 33.57
C ILE A 220 -0.30 8.27 34.96
N PRO A 221 0.51 8.54 35.95
CA PRO A 221 0.01 8.93 37.30
C PRO A 221 -0.65 10.31 37.29
N ARG A 222 -1.51 10.55 38.27
CA ARG A 222 -2.14 11.86 38.46
C ARG A 222 -1.07 12.96 38.62
N GLY A 223 -1.26 14.08 37.97
CA GLY A 223 -0.36 15.23 38.00
C GLY A 223 0.79 15.18 37.01
N GLU A 224 0.98 14.08 36.30
CA GLU A 224 1.99 13.96 35.26
C GLU A 224 1.51 14.55 33.93
N ARG A 225 2.42 15.19 33.20
CA ARG A 225 2.13 15.79 31.89
C ARG A 225 2.19 14.73 30.82
N VAL A 226 1.19 14.72 29.94
CA VAL A 226 1.12 13.82 28.79
C VAL A 226 2.06 14.30 27.68
N ALA A 227 3.01 13.49 27.30
CA ALA A 227 3.91 13.74 26.17
C ALA A 227 3.36 13.10 24.88
N SER A 228 3.86 13.54 23.73
CA SER A 228 3.49 12.94 22.42
C SER A 228 3.85 11.46 22.32
N ALA A 229 4.96 11.04 22.95
CA ALA A 229 5.41 9.65 22.99
C ALA A 229 4.49 8.73 23.81
N ASP A 230 3.66 9.30 24.68
CA ASP A 230 2.71 8.56 25.52
C ASP A 230 1.41 8.20 24.79
N LEU A 231 1.24 8.69 23.54
CA LEU A 231 0.04 8.54 22.77
C LEU A 231 0.28 7.72 21.50
N SER A 232 -0.64 6.81 21.21
CA SER A 232 -0.79 6.17 19.90
C SER A 232 -2.19 6.43 19.35
N LEU A 233 -2.31 6.53 18.02
CA LEU A 233 -3.61 6.61 17.37
C LEU A 233 -4.07 5.20 17.01
N GLU A 234 -5.25 4.84 17.47
CA GLU A 234 -5.91 3.59 17.15
C GLU A 234 -7.27 3.83 16.50
N ARG A 235 -7.63 2.96 15.55
CA ARG A 235 -8.98 2.95 14.98
C ARG A 235 -9.86 2.00 15.79
N ARG A 236 -10.93 2.52 16.36
CA ARG A 236 -11.92 1.74 17.12
C ARG A 236 -13.31 1.91 16.52
N PRO A 237 -14.18 0.89 16.58
CA PRO A 237 -15.58 1.03 16.19
C PRO A 237 -16.23 2.24 16.87
N ARG A 238 -16.94 3.06 16.10
CA ARG A 238 -17.51 4.33 16.59
C ARG A 238 -18.46 4.16 17.79
N ASP A 239 -19.21 3.07 17.78
CA ASP A 239 -20.14 2.72 18.87
C ASP A 239 -19.44 2.19 20.14
N ALA A 240 -18.22 1.69 20.01
CA ALA A 240 -17.40 1.30 21.15
C ALA A 240 -16.63 2.48 21.78
N VAL A 241 -16.68 3.67 21.15
CA VAL A 241 -15.98 4.87 21.62
C VAL A 241 -16.98 5.83 22.27
N PRO A 242 -16.84 6.14 23.59
CA PRO A 242 -17.65 7.14 24.25
C PRO A 242 -17.61 8.51 23.55
N ALA A 243 -18.70 9.28 23.65
CA ALA A 243 -18.82 10.57 22.95
C ALA A 243 -17.82 11.62 23.45
N ASP A 244 -17.38 11.52 24.71
CA ASP A 244 -16.44 12.41 25.38
C ASP A 244 -14.97 12.09 25.15
N VAL A 245 -14.66 11.12 24.28
CA VAL A 245 -13.27 10.75 23.93
C VAL A 245 -12.62 11.78 23.02
N GLN A 246 -11.43 12.22 23.40
CA GLN A 246 -10.61 13.10 22.59
C GLN A 246 -9.87 12.30 21.52
N GLY A 247 -10.11 12.65 20.25
CA GLY A 247 -9.46 12.00 19.10
C GLY A 247 -8.16 12.66 18.67
N ALA A 248 -8.01 13.97 18.89
CA ALA A 248 -6.86 14.73 18.41
C ALA A 248 -5.72 14.76 19.44
N PRO A 249 -4.55 14.15 19.17
CA PRO A 249 -3.39 14.20 20.08
C PRO A 249 -2.95 15.63 20.40
N SER A 250 -3.09 16.57 19.46
CA SER A 250 -2.74 17.98 19.65
C SER A 250 -3.48 18.66 20.79
N LEU A 251 -4.68 18.19 21.13
CA LEU A 251 -5.47 18.70 22.25
C LEU A 251 -5.09 18.06 23.60
N ILE A 252 -4.28 17.01 23.58
CA ILE A 252 -3.93 16.20 24.75
C ILE A 252 -2.48 16.46 25.17
N VAL A 253 -1.58 16.57 24.19
CA VAL A 253 -0.15 16.79 24.44
C VAL A 253 0.08 18.07 25.22
N GLY A 254 0.85 17.94 26.31
CA GLY A 254 1.14 19.06 27.23
C GLY A 254 0.13 19.26 28.33
N GLN A 255 -1.03 18.59 28.30
CA GLN A 255 -2.00 18.58 29.39
C GLN A 255 -1.54 17.68 30.54
N VAL A 256 -2.10 17.85 31.70
CA VAL A 256 -1.79 17.16 32.96
C VAL A 256 -2.91 16.21 33.32
N ALA A 257 -2.57 14.97 33.64
CA ALA A 257 -3.52 13.95 34.08
C ALA A 257 -4.21 14.33 35.38
N GLN A 258 -5.54 14.36 35.39
CA GLN A 258 -6.36 14.70 36.57
C GLN A 258 -6.58 13.50 37.51
N ARG A 259 -6.37 12.31 37.01
CA ARG A 259 -6.41 11.02 37.73
C ARG A 259 -5.33 10.08 37.17
N SER A 260 -5.08 8.98 37.86
CA SER A 260 -4.21 7.94 37.32
C SER A 260 -4.87 7.27 36.10
N LEU A 261 -4.12 7.16 35.00
CA LEU A 261 -4.58 6.65 33.73
C LEU A 261 -3.77 5.39 33.38
N SER A 262 -4.44 4.34 32.92
CA SER A 262 -3.81 3.07 32.60
C SER A 262 -3.36 3.01 31.14
N ALA A 263 -2.30 2.27 30.86
CA ALA A 263 -1.91 1.92 29.50
C ALA A 263 -3.07 1.25 28.74
N GLY A 264 -3.20 1.51 27.44
CA GLY A 264 -4.26 0.98 26.58
C GLY A 264 -5.62 1.65 26.74
N SER A 265 -5.78 2.61 27.68
CA SER A 265 -7.03 3.35 27.85
C SER A 265 -7.14 4.49 26.83
N VAL A 266 -8.39 4.75 26.39
CA VAL A 266 -8.73 5.95 25.60
C VAL A 266 -8.86 7.14 26.54
N LEU A 267 -8.42 8.31 26.07
CA LEU A 267 -8.49 9.55 26.84
C LEU A 267 -9.81 10.27 26.64
N ARG A 268 -10.45 10.64 27.76
CA ARG A 268 -11.68 11.44 27.78
C ARG A 268 -11.36 12.89 28.10
N SER A 269 -12.27 13.78 27.76
CA SER A 269 -12.11 15.23 28.00
C SER A 269 -11.83 15.60 29.44
N GLY A 270 -12.38 14.84 30.42
CA GLY A 270 -12.17 15.06 31.86
C GLY A 270 -10.92 14.43 32.45
N ASP A 271 -10.19 13.61 31.69
CA ASP A 271 -9.01 12.87 32.18
C ASP A 271 -7.76 13.75 32.26
N VAL A 272 -7.74 14.81 31.48
CA VAL A 272 -6.61 15.73 31.37
C VAL A 272 -7.09 17.18 31.41
N ALA A 273 -6.22 18.06 31.88
CA ALA A 273 -6.50 19.49 31.92
C ALA A 273 -5.22 20.29 31.62
N PRO A 274 -5.34 21.54 31.19
CA PRO A 274 -4.19 22.43 31.06
C PRO A 274 -3.38 22.51 32.38
N PRO A 275 -2.04 22.57 32.29
CA PRO A 275 -1.19 22.66 33.47
C PRO A 275 -1.47 23.93 34.28
N ASP A 276 -1.31 23.81 35.59
CA ASP A 276 -1.30 25.00 36.43
C ASP A 276 -0.07 25.83 36.10
N LEU A 277 -0.28 27.13 35.90
CA LEU A 277 0.78 28.11 35.61
C LEU A 277 1.27 28.80 36.88
N VAL A 278 0.53 28.65 37.92
CA VAL A 278 0.83 29.13 39.27
C VAL A 278 0.50 28.00 40.24
N ALA A 279 1.42 27.59 41.09
CA ALA A 279 1.19 26.62 42.13
C ALA A 279 1.03 27.35 43.49
N ARG A 280 0.30 26.72 44.42
CA ARG A 280 0.17 27.23 45.79
C ARG A 280 1.56 27.35 46.42
N GLY A 281 1.86 28.52 46.99
CA GLY A 281 3.15 28.83 47.55
C GLY A 281 4.14 29.51 46.62
N ASP A 282 3.82 29.56 45.32
CA ASP A 282 4.68 30.20 44.33
C ASP A 282 4.76 31.71 44.56
N SER A 283 5.96 32.25 44.32
CA SER A 283 6.18 33.70 44.21
C SER A 283 5.69 34.15 42.83
N VAL A 284 4.69 35.01 42.79
CA VAL A 284 4.06 35.51 41.56
C VAL A 284 4.20 37.00 41.38
N ALA A 285 4.23 37.45 40.15
CA ALA A 285 4.12 38.86 39.79
C ALA A 285 2.65 39.24 39.68
N ILE A 286 2.19 40.11 40.54
CA ILE A 286 0.85 40.69 40.51
C ILE A 286 0.93 41.90 39.58
N VAL A 287 0.25 41.87 38.45
CA VAL A 287 0.26 42.90 37.42
C VAL A 287 -1.08 43.61 37.41
N PHE A 288 -1.04 44.93 37.42
CA PHE A 288 -2.19 45.79 37.19
C PHE A 288 -1.88 46.70 35.99
N GLU A 289 -2.65 46.55 34.92
CA GLU A 289 -2.48 47.32 33.71
C GLU A 289 -3.75 48.10 33.35
N THR A 290 -3.62 49.38 33.20
CA THR A 290 -4.64 50.29 32.64
C THR A 290 -3.98 51.21 31.59
N PRO A 291 -4.75 51.87 30.73
CA PRO A 291 -4.18 52.83 29.80
C PRO A 291 -3.31 53.87 30.48
N GLY A 292 -2.01 53.82 30.20
CA GLY A 292 -1.02 54.76 30.77
C GLY A 292 -0.40 54.34 32.11
N VAL A 293 -0.86 53.26 32.75
CA VAL A 293 -0.30 52.80 34.02
C VAL A 293 -0.08 51.32 34.02
N SER A 294 1.14 50.88 34.30
CA SER A 294 1.50 49.50 34.54
C SER A 294 2.18 49.37 35.91
N LEU A 295 1.62 48.58 36.81
CA LEU A 295 2.15 48.36 38.14
C LEU A 295 2.41 46.86 38.31
N THR A 296 3.60 46.51 38.77
CA THR A 296 3.97 45.12 39.10
C THR A 296 4.41 45.02 40.55
N LEU A 297 3.79 44.09 41.30
CA LEU A 297 4.07 43.81 42.68
C LEU A 297 4.43 42.33 42.87
N ARG A 298 5.16 42.01 43.91
CA ARG A 298 5.41 40.60 44.31
C ARG A 298 4.32 40.13 45.25
N GLY A 299 3.87 38.89 44.99
CA GLY A 299 2.91 38.18 45.84
C GLY A 299 3.29 36.72 45.99
N VAL A 300 2.54 36.05 46.86
CA VAL A 300 2.60 34.59 47.03
C VAL A 300 1.22 34.03 46.76
N ALA A 301 1.14 33.03 45.88
CA ALA A 301 -0.11 32.37 45.54
C ALA A 301 -0.61 31.50 46.71
N ASN A 302 -1.81 31.68 47.16
CA ASN A 302 -2.46 30.83 48.17
C ASN A 302 -3.16 29.63 47.56
N GLU A 303 -3.40 29.67 46.25
CA GLU A 303 -4.08 28.62 45.47
C GLU A 303 -3.36 28.38 44.15
N SER A 304 -3.45 27.15 43.65
CA SER A 304 -2.96 26.83 42.33
C SER A 304 -3.96 27.24 41.25
N GLY A 305 -3.47 27.64 40.08
CA GLY A 305 -4.34 28.05 38.98
C GLY A 305 -3.72 27.90 37.61
N ARG A 306 -4.56 27.51 36.66
CA ARG A 306 -4.26 27.47 35.24
C ARG A 306 -4.55 28.83 34.57
N LEU A 307 -4.16 28.98 33.33
CA LEU A 307 -4.43 30.20 32.56
C LEU A 307 -5.93 30.60 32.64
N GLY A 308 -6.21 31.85 33.00
CA GLY A 308 -7.56 32.37 33.14
C GLY A 308 -8.27 32.00 34.45
N ALA A 309 -7.69 31.20 35.33
CA ALA A 309 -8.28 30.89 36.63
C ALA A 309 -8.10 32.07 37.59
N SER A 310 -9.12 32.32 38.41
CA SER A 310 -9.04 33.27 39.55
C SER A 310 -8.40 32.57 40.74
N VAL A 311 -7.35 33.15 41.29
CA VAL A 311 -6.57 32.61 42.39
C VAL A 311 -6.40 33.66 43.49
N ALA A 312 -6.44 33.24 44.74
CA ALA A 312 -6.15 34.11 45.88
C ALA A 312 -4.63 34.28 45.98
N VAL A 313 -4.15 35.52 45.96
CA VAL A 313 -2.71 35.87 46.04
C VAL A 313 -2.50 36.86 47.18
N MET A 314 -1.52 36.58 48.04
CA MET A 314 -1.13 37.46 49.10
C MET A 314 -0.02 38.41 48.62
N ASN A 315 -0.26 39.72 48.70
CA ASN A 315 0.78 40.72 48.42
C ASN A 315 1.88 40.65 49.50
N ALA A 316 3.13 40.46 49.03
CA ALA A 316 4.27 40.25 49.94
C ALA A 316 4.55 41.47 50.85
N ALA A 317 4.30 42.70 50.39
CA ALA A 317 4.54 43.93 51.13
C ALA A 317 3.43 44.25 52.14
N SER A 318 2.16 44.22 51.71
CA SER A 318 1.02 44.61 52.51
C SER A 318 0.37 43.48 53.31
N LYS A 319 0.74 42.22 53.05
CA LYS A 319 0.15 40.98 53.59
C LYS A 319 -1.35 40.81 53.34
N LYS A 320 -1.92 41.65 52.45
CA LYS A 320 -3.33 41.56 52.06
C LYS A 320 -3.51 40.51 50.99
N VAL A 321 -4.62 39.76 51.07
CA VAL A 321 -5.03 38.77 50.06
C VAL A 321 -5.88 39.46 49.00
N LEU A 322 -5.57 39.21 47.75
CA LEU A 322 -6.26 39.75 46.57
C LEU A 322 -6.71 38.60 45.69
N GLN A 323 -7.85 38.76 45.05
CA GLN A 323 -8.23 37.84 43.92
C GLN A 323 -7.59 38.35 42.63
N ALA A 324 -6.89 37.49 41.95
CA ALA A 324 -6.20 37.78 40.70
C ALA A 324 -6.40 36.69 39.69
N VAL A 325 -6.41 37.02 38.41
CA VAL A 325 -6.54 36.07 37.29
C VAL A 325 -5.16 35.70 36.79
N VAL A 326 -4.90 34.41 36.64
CA VAL A 326 -3.64 33.88 36.07
C VAL A 326 -3.55 34.26 34.59
N VAL A 327 -2.55 35.05 34.21
CA VAL A 327 -2.33 35.52 32.84
C VAL A 327 -1.08 34.89 32.17
N GLY A 328 -0.30 34.13 32.94
CA GLY A 328 0.90 33.45 32.45
C GLY A 328 1.68 32.74 33.56
N PRO A 329 2.78 32.05 33.22
CA PRO A 329 3.62 31.37 34.21
C PRO A 329 4.13 32.37 35.27
N GLY A 330 3.76 32.12 36.54
CA GLY A 330 4.12 33.00 37.66
C GLY A 330 3.59 34.43 37.58
N ARG A 331 2.57 34.71 36.74
CA ARG A 331 2.00 36.06 36.56
C ARG A 331 0.48 36.03 36.74
N VAL A 332 0.00 36.97 37.52
CA VAL A 332 -1.43 37.14 37.79
C VAL A 332 -1.82 38.62 37.59
N SER A 333 -3.03 38.87 37.10
CA SER A 333 -3.55 40.22 36.87
C SER A 333 -4.66 40.54 37.87
N VAL A 334 -4.60 41.75 38.42
CA VAL A 334 -5.64 42.33 39.29
C VAL A 334 -6.24 43.50 38.54
N GLY A 335 -7.14 43.26 37.60
CA GLY A 335 -7.75 44.31 36.79
C GLY A 335 -8.49 43.71 35.60
N PRO A 336 -9.08 44.51 34.72
CA PRO A 336 -9.63 43.98 33.49
C PRO A 336 -8.54 43.22 32.73
N VAL A 337 -8.82 41.95 32.44
CA VAL A 337 -7.88 41.08 31.74
C VAL A 337 -7.65 41.65 30.32
N PRO A 338 -6.44 42.09 29.99
CA PRO A 338 -6.18 42.52 28.61
C PRO A 338 -6.40 41.34 27.67
N PRO A 339 -6.98 41.56 26.47
CA PRO A 339 -7.10 40.51 25.47
C PRO A 339 -5.74 39.89 25.20
N ALA A 340 -5.68 38.57 25.18
CA ALA A 340 -4.47 37.82 24.93
C ALA A 340 -3.81 38.31 23.61
N ARG A 341 -2.64 38.94 23.70
CA ARG A 341 -1.87 39.28 22.51
C ARG A 341 -1.42 37.99 21.87
N PRO A 342 -1.72 37.78 20.57
CA PRO A 342 -1.16 36.65 19.87
C PRO A 342 0.38 36.74 19.95
N VAL A 343 1.01 35.71 20.47
CA VAL A 343 2.48 35.58 20.42
C VAL A 343 2.85 35.48 18.95
N LEU A 344 3.29 36.58 18.34
CA LEU A 344 3.94 36.56 17.04
C LEU A 344 5.18 35.68 17.21
N GLN A 345 5.11 34.48 16.65
CA GLN A 345 6.29 33.65 16.48
C GLN A 345 7.29 34.50 15.69
N ALA A 346 8.43 34.80 16.32
CA ALA A 346 9.54 35.46 15.65
C ALA A 346 9.91 34.64 14.42
N SER A 347 9.64 35.19 13.24
CA SER A 347 10.05 34.65 11.96
C SER A 347 11.54 34.38 12.04
N ALA A 348 11.94 33.15 11.76
CA ALA A 348 13.34 32.78 11.64
C ALA A 348 13.99 33.71 10.60
N VAL A 349 15.03 34.40 11.02
CA VAL A 349 15.90 35.22 10.16
C VAL A 349 16.52 34.23 9.15
N PRO A 350 16.36 34.43 7.82
CA PRO A 350 17.07 33.61 6.85
C PRO A 350 18.58 33.89 6.98
N ALA A 351 19.35 32.80 7.04
CA ALA A 351 20.81 32.87 7.02
C ALA A 351 21.29 33.53 5.72
N PRO A 352 22.38 34.36 5.76
CA PRO A 352 22.95 34.92 4.57
C PRO A 352 23.51 33.79 3.69
N SER A 353 23.10 33.79 2.43
CA SER A 353 23.70 32.98 1.38
C SER A 353 25.08 33.53 1.08
N ASP A 354 26.13 32.81 1.37
CA ASP A 354 27.48 33.03 0.87
C ASP A 354 27.46 32.82 -0.65
N LEU A 355 27.69 33.93 -1.35
CA LEU A 355 28.14 33.95 -2.73
C LEU A 355 29.67 33.77 -2.69
N ASP A 356 30.15 32.66 -3.30
CA ASP A 356 31.39 32.62 -4.10
C ASP A 356 31.29 31.40 -5.07
#